data_1740b4a887e2da04e23b12e470b1ad3c
#
_entry.id   1740b4a887e2da04e23b12e470b1ad3c
#
_cell.length_a   1.000
_cell.length_b   1.000
_cell.length_c   1.000
_cell.angle_alpha   90.00
_cell.angle_beta   90.00
_cell.angle_gamma   90.00
#
_symmetry.space_group_name_H-M   'P 1'
#
loop_
_entity.id
_entity.type
_entity.pdbx_description
1 polymer ?
#
loop_
_entity_poly.entity_id
_entity_poly.type
_entity_poly.pdbx_seq_one_letter_code
_entity_poly.pdbx_strand_id
1 'polypeptide(L)'
;MWSGELTARGLEAHSSQKTIPDETIYFHPCANRYSDILCNWAVANQEEQFCISCACTRTIPDQHFEKNQKRWRDLEMAKRRLFITLLNLNLPIENFTQKEHGLAFDFLEDQRSNPYLELEHVLTGHSQGIITVNAMEADEGFLHTMKEEMGESYRTILGHLRHEVGHYYWDILIHTSAQLDKFRELFGDERQDYGQALEKYYSKDRPKFRSNLYITQYASSHPHEDWAETWAHYLHIVDTLETAVSYG
;
A
#
# COMPACT_ATOMS: atom_id res chain seq x y z
N MET A 1 0.03 -17.10 -27.94
CA MET A 1 -1.00 -16.09 -28.27
C MET A 1 -2.27 -16.49 -27.52
N TRP A 2 -2.57 -15.81 -26.45
CA TRP A 2 -3.81 -16.01 -25.70
C TRP A 2 -4.79 -14.95 -26.16
N SER A 3 -5.73 -15.29 -27.03
CA SER A 3 -6.89 -14.48 -27.34
C SER A 3 -8.02 -14.95 -26.42
N GLY A 4 -7.97 -14.54 -25.16
CA GLY A 4 -9.03 -14.85 -24.20
C GLY A 4 -10.01 -13.70 -24.17
N GLU A 5 -11.22 -13.89 -24.66
CA GLU A 5 -12.38 -13.11 -24.27
C GLU A 5 -12.63 -13.38 -22.78
N LEU A 6 -12.18 -12.48 -21.92
CA LEU A 6 -12.67 -12.43 -20.55
C LEU A 6 -14.04 -11.77 -20.60
N THR A 7 -15.08 -12.58 -20.70
CA THR A 7 -16.43 -12.09 -20.49
C THR A 7 -16.55 -11.67 -19.02
N ALA A 8 -17.30 -10.59 -18.74
CA ALA A 8 -17.54 -10.02 -17.41
C ALA A 8 -18.06 -11.03 -16.34
N ARG A 9 -18.39 -12.26 -16.73
CA ARG A 9 -18.83 -13.35 -15.85
C ARG A 9 -17.81 -13.81 -14.80
N GLY A 10 -16.53 -13.52 -14.96
CA GLY A 10 -15.49 -13.88 -13.98
C GLY A 10 -15.42 -12.98 -12.75
N LEU A 11 -16.01 -11.79 -12.79
CA LEU A 11 -16.01 -10.80 -11.69
C LEU A 11 -17.36 -10.68 -10.98
N GLU A 12 -18.44 -11.29 -11.51
CA GLU A 12 -19.81 -11.13 -11.00
C GLU A 12 -20.34 -12.32 -10.19
N ALA A 13 -19.51 -13.22 -9.71
CA ALA A 13 -19.97 -14.42 -9.01
C ALA A 13 -20.77 -14.17 -7.71
N HIS A 14 -20.94 -12.94 -7.27
CA HIS A 14 -21.62 -12.62 -6.01
C HIS A 14 -22.62 -11.45 -6.03
N SER A 15 -23.12 -10.97 -7.16
CA SER A 15 -24.23 -10.02 -7.16
C SER A 15 -25.44 -10.56 -7.90
N SER A 16 -26.54 -10.68 -7.18
CA SER A 16 -27.87 -11.03 -7.67
C SER A 16 -28.29 -10.14 -8.85
N GLN A 17 -28.66 -10.82 -9.96
CA GLN A 17 -29.50 -10.33 -11.05
C GLN A 17 -29.35 -8.85 -11.44
N LYS A 18 -28.29 -8.50 -12.13
CA LYS A 18 -28.28 -7.36 -13.05
C LYS A 18 -28.12 -7.89 -14.48
N THR A 19 -29.03 -7.49 -15.37
CA THR A 19 -28.93 -7.66 -16.81
C THR A 19 -27.60 -7.14 -17.29
N ILE A 20 -26.76 -8.04 -17.84
CA ILE A 20 -25.46 -7.70 -18.44
C ILE A 20 -25.77 -6.79 -19.62
N PRO A 21 -25.16 -5.59 -19.73
CA PRO A 21 -25.25 -4.80 -20.95
C PRO A 21 -24.68 -5.60 -22.11
N ASP A 22 -25.31 -5.48 -23.28
CA ASP A 22 -24.93 -6.16 -24.50
C ASP A 22 -23.64 -5.58 -25.16
N GLU A 23 -22.84 -4.83 -24.37
CA GLU A 23 -21.57 -4.23 -24.80
C GLU A 23 -20.41 -5.15 -24.43
N THR A 24 -19.75 -5.68 -25.43
CA THR A 24 -18.50 -6.42 -25.28
C THR A 24 -17.38 -5.47 -24.84
N ILE A 25 -16.90 -5.63 -23.61
CA ILE A 25 -15.77 -4.85 -23.10
C ILE A 25 -14.48 -5.55 -23.53
N TYR A 26 -13.66 -4.85 -24.31
CA TYR A 26 -12.35 -5.33 -24.73
C TYR A 26 -11.28 -4.90 -23.73
N PHE A 27 -10.46 -5.85 -23.30
CA PHE A 27 -9.32 -5.61 -22.43
C PHE A 27 -8.03 -5.80 -23.22
N HIS A 28 -7.04 -4.95 -22.94
CA HIS A 28 -5.69 -5.14 -23.43
C HIS A 28 -4.70 -5.31 -22.25
N PRO A 29 -3.54 -5.93 -22.45
CA PRO A 29 -2.54 -6.07 -21.40
C PRO A 29 -2.01 -4.71 -20.94
N CYS A 30 -1.77 -4.55 -19.63
CA CYS A 30 -1.02 -3.42 -19.11
C CYS A 30 0.36 -3.30 -19.82
N ALA A 31 0.81 -2.10 -20.16
CA ALA A 31 2.09 -1.87 -20.83
C ALA A 31 3.28 -2.50 -20.08
N ASN A 32 3.21 -2.54 -18.75
CA ASN A 32 4.21 -3.18 -17.90
C ASN A 32 4.19 -4.72 -17.93
N ARG A 33 3.36 -5.35 -18.79
CA ARG A 33 3.40 -6.80 -18.98
C ARG A 33 4.74 -7.29 -19.54
N TYR A 34 5.37 -6.47 -20.35
CA TYR A 34 6.62 -6.80 -21.05
C TYR A 34 7.85 -6.14 -20.43
N SER A 35 7.70 -5.48 -19.28
CA SER A 35 8.78 -4.95 -18.47
C SER A 35 9.22 -5.97 -17.40
N ASP A 36 10.24 -5.61 -16.61
CA ASP A 36 10.79 -6.47 -15.55
C ASP A 36 9.76 -6.89 -14.49
N ILE A 37 8.71 -6.09 -14.27
CA ILE A 37 7.67 -6.42 -13.28
C ILE A 37 6.64 -7.45 -13.79
N LEU A 38 6.61 -7.76 -15.07
CA LEU A 38 5.72 -8.76 -15.67
C LEU A 38 4.25 -8.59 -15.21
N CYS A 39 3.72 -7.38 -15.33
CA CYS A 39 2.37 -7.08 -14.86
C CYS A 39 1.34 -8.00 -15.53
N ASN A 40 0.52 -8.66 -14.71
CA ASN A 40 -0.51 -9.61 -15.19
C ASN A 40 -1.93 -9.02 -15.26
N TRP A 41 -2.05 -7.70 -15.07
CA TRP A 41 -3.33 -7.01 -15.11
C TRP A 41 -3.70 -6.56 -16.52
N ALA A 42 -5.00 -6.41 -16.73
CA ALA A 42 -5.59 -5.91 -17.96
C ALA A 42 -6.15 -4.49 -17.77
N VAL A 43 -6.30 -3.77 -18.86
CA VAL A 43 -6.82 -2.40 -18.94
C VAL A 43 -8.06 -2.42 -19.82
N ALA A 44 -9.17 -1.88 -19.32
CA ALA A 44 -10.43 -1.81 -20.04
C ALA A 44 -10.52 -0.58 -20.97
N ASN A 45 -9.93 0.56 -20.56
CA ASN A 45 -9.91 1.78 -21.36
C ASN A 45 -8.77 1.71 -22.39
N GLN A 46 -9.13 1.77 -23.68
CA GLN A 46 -8.17 1.67 -24.79
C GLN A 46 -7.19 2.85 -24.88
N GLU A 47 -7.51 3.98 -24.27
CA GLU A 47 -6.64 5.16 -24.22
C GLU A 47 -5.59 5.08 -23.09
N GLU A 48 -5.79 4.21 -22.12
CA GLU A 48 -4.88 4.02 -20.99
C GLU A 48 -3.86 2.93 -21.30
N GLN A 49 -2.60 3.18 -21.00
CA GLN A 49 -1.51 2.22 -21.20
C GLN A 49 -1.30 1.32 -19.97
N PHE A 50 -1.56 1.83 -18.77
CA PHE A 50 -1.29 1.17 -17.52
C PHE A 50 -2.57 0.77 -16.79
N CYS A 51 -2.53 -0.38 -16.11
CA CYS A 51 -3.60 -0.74 -15.19
C CYS A 51 -3.61 0.21 -13.98
N ILE A 52 -4.73 0.22 -13.25
CA ILE A 52 -4.94 1.11 -12.09
C ILE A 52 -3.79 1.05 -11.06
N SER A 53 -3.18 -0.12 -10.83
CA SER A 53 -2.04 -0.24 -9.94
C SER A 53 -0.77 0.37 -10.53
N CYS A 54 -0.43 0.07 -11.79
CA CYS A 54 0.77 0.61 -12.43
C CYS A 54 0.67 2.13 -12.68
N ALA A 55 -0.53 2.65 -12.91
CA ALA A 55 -0.77 4.09 -13.07
C ALA A 55 -0.49 4.90 -11.79
N CYS A 56 -0.45 4.25 -10.64
CA CYS A 56 -0.06 4.87 -9.37
C CYS A 56 1.45 4.84 -9.09
N THR A 57 2.28 4.18 -9.90
CA THR A 57 3.75 4.21 -9.73
C THR A 57 4.29 5.47 -10.40
N ARG A 58 4.96 6.33 -9.61
CA ARG A 58 5.55 7.58 -10.06
C ARG A 58 7.06 7.46 -10.29
N THR A 59 7.76 6.83 -9.38
CA THR A 59 9.21 6.64 -9.42
C THR A 59 9.58 5.19 -9.22
N ILE A 60 10.57 4.70 -9.97
CA ILE A 60 11.11 3.34 -9.88
C ILE A 60 12.61 3.40 -9.62
N PRO A 61 13.23 2.38 -8.96
CA PRO A 61 14.66 2.33 -8.77
C PRO A 61 15.40 2.14 -10.11
N ASP A 62 16.67 2.53 -10.16
CA ASP A 62 17.50 2.46 -11.36
C ASP A 62 17.60 1.02 -11.90
N GLN A 63 17.05 0.80 -13.08
CA GLN A 63 16.93 -0.51 -13.71
C GLN A 63 18.23 -1.03 -14.35
N HIS A 64 19.30 -0.23 -14.37
CA HIS A 64 20.62 -0.70 -14.79
C HIS A 64 21.24 -1.71 -13.80
N PHE A 65 20.72 -1.74 -12.57
CA PHE A 65 21.14 -2.70 -11.55
C PHE A 65 20.17 -3.89 -11.49
N GLU A 66 20.68 -5.11 -11.73
CA GLU A 66 19.88 -6.34 -11.71
C GLU A 66 19.11 -6.53 -10.39
N LYS A 67 19.72 -6.18 -9.26
CA LYS A 67 19.04 -6.22 -7.95
C LYS A 67 17.80 -5.33 -7.91
N ASN A 68 17.83 -4.18 -8.55
CA ASN A 68 16.73 -3.24 -8.57
C ASN A 68 15.57 -3.71 -9.45
N GLN A 69 15.85 -4.44 -10.53
CA GLN A 69 14.83 -5.10 -11.33
C GLN A 69 14.01 -6.08 -10.48
N LYS A 70 14.70 -6.90 -9.66
CA LYS A 70 14.04 -7.82 -8.73
C LYS A 70 13.26 -7.05 -7.65
N ARG A 71 13.89 -6.05 -7.02
CA ARG A 71 13.24 -5.21 -5.98
C ARG A 71 11.97 -4.56 -6.50
N TRP A 72 12.03 -3.93 -7.67
CA TRP A 72 10.86 -3.30 -8.29
C TRP A 72 9.76 -4.32 -8.57
N ARG A 73 10.11 -5.51 -9.08
CA ARG A 73 9.14 -6.59 -9.30
C ARG A 73 8.42 -7.00 -8.02
N ASP A 74 9.16 -7.19 -6.94
CA ASP A 74 8.62 -7.65 -5.66
C ASP A 74 7.74 -6.57 -5.01
N LEU A 75 8.14 -5.30 -5.06
CA LEU A 75 7.35 -4.16 -4.60
C LEU A 75 6.05 -4.01 -5.40
N GLU A 76 6.12 -4.08 -6.72
CA GLU A 76 4.94 -4.01 -7.59
C GLU A 76 4.01 -5.21 -7.39
N MET A 77 4.53 -6.39 -7.12
CA MET A 77 3.71 -7.56 -6.82
C MET A 77 2.95 -7.38 -5.50
N ALA A 78 3.60 -6.88 -4.46
CA ALA A 78 2.95 -6.55 -3.19
C ALA A 78 1.91 -5.43 -3.36
N LYS A 79 2.23 -4.38 -4.13
CA LYS A 79 1.31 -3.29 -4.42
C LYS A 79 0.08 -3.78 -5.18
N ARG A 80 0.22 -4.63 -6.20
CA ARG A 80 -0.94 -5.22 -6.89
C ARG A 80 -1.84 -6.01 -5.94
N ARG A 81 -1.25 -6.73 -4.98
CA ARG A 81 -2.03 -7.43 -3.97
C ARG A 81 -2.80 -6.48 -3.07
N LEU A 82 -2.18 -5.38 -2.63
CA LEU A 82 -2.88 -4.31 -1.93
C LEU A 82 -4.07 -3.79 -2.74
N PHE A 83 -3.87 -3.49 -4.04
CA PHE A 83 -4.92 -2.95 -4.91
C PHE A 83 -6.11 -3.89 -5.08
N ILE A 84 -5.91 -5.21 -5.08
CA ILE A 84 -7.02 -6.18 -5.08
C ILE A 84 -7.91 -5.95 -3.85
N THR A 85 -7.32 -5.84 -2.65
CA THR A 85 -8.08 -5.61 -1.41
C THR A 85 -8.79 -4.25 -1.43
N LEU A 86 -8.12 -3.18 -1.93
CA LEU A 86 -8.73 -1.85 -2.03
C LEU A 86 -9.95 -1.84 -2.99
N LEU A 87 -9.83 -2.52 -4.13
CA LEU A 87 -10.92 -2.65 -5.12
C LEU A 87 -12.08 -3.47 -4.57
N ASN A 88 -11.81 -4.59 -3.90
CA ASN A 88 -12.85 -5.42 -3.28
C ASN A 88 -13.63 -4.67 -2.20
N LEU A 89 -12.97 -3.76 -1.49
CA LEU A 89 -13.60 -2.88 -0.50
C LEU A 89 -14.27 -1.64 -1.11
N ASN A 90 -14.24 -1.48 -2.45
CA ASN A 90 -14.75 -0.31 -3.17
C ASN A 90 -14.16 1.01 -2.66
N LEU A 91 -12.91 1.01 -2.24
CA LEU A 91 -12.23 2.22 -1.78
C LEU A 91 -11.88 3.11 -2.97
N PRO A 92 -11.99 4.44 -2.85
CA PRO A 92 -11.65 5.37 -3.93
C PRO A 92 -10.15 5.30 -4.24
N ILE A 93 -9.81 5.10 -5.52
CA ILE A 93 -8.44 5.08 -6.03
C ILE A 93 -8.36 6.11 -7.15
N GLU A 94 -7.84 7.28 -6.83
CA GLU A 94 -7.54 8.33 -7.80
C GLU A 94 -6.02 8.54 -7.79
N ASN A 95 -5.36 8.35 -8.92
CA ASN A 95 -3.91 8.49 -8.99
C ASN A 95 -3.48 9.95 -9.09
N PHE A 96 -2.18 10.20 -8.90
CA PHE A 96 -1.56 11.54 -8.90
C PHE A 96 -1.73 12.33 -10.20
N THR A 97 -2.09 11.68 -11.33
CA THR A 97 -2.38 12.37 -12.61
C THR A 97 -3.84 12.77 -12.72
N GLN A 98 -4.72 12.16 -11.93
CA GLN A 98 -6.17 12.40 -11.94
C GLN A 98 -6.61 13.41 -10.90
N LYS A 99 -5.86 13.51 -9.80
CA LYS A 99 -6.22 14.34 -8.65
C LYS A 99 -4.99 14.91 -7.96
N GLU A 100 -5.07 16.17 -7.53
CA GLU A 100 -4.10 16.74 -6.61
C GLU A 100 -4.09 15.94 -5.31
N HIS A 101 -2.90 15.56 -4.84
CA HIS A 101 -2.69 14.62 -3.73
C HIS A 101 -3.33 13.22 -3.96
N GLY A 102 -3.54 12.83 -5.23
CA GLY A 102 -3.93 11.48 -5.60
C GLY A 102 -2.84 10.47 -5.27
N LEU A 103 -3.24 9.21 -5.13
CA LEU A 103 -2.36 8.12 -4.70
C LEU A 103 -1.18 7.94 -5.66
N ALA A 104 0.03 7.98 -5.12
CA ALA A 104 1.28 7.73 -5.84
C ALA A 104 2.22 6.85 -5.02
N PHE A 105 3.06 6.08 -5.71
CA PHE A 105 4.12 5.28 -5.11
C PHE A 105 5.46 5.66 -5.71
N ASP A 106 6.42 6.02 -4.85
CA ASP A 106 7.82 6.23 -5.17
C ASP A 106 8.66 5.10 -4.56
N PHE A 107 9.24 4.27 -5.40
CA PHE A 107 10.19 3.24 -5.00
C PHE A 107 11.60 3.78 -5.16
N LEU A 108 12.16 4.29 -4.06
CA LEU A 108 13.40 5.04 -4.06
C LEU A 108 14.58 4.22 -3.56
N GLU A 109 15.75 4.54 -4.09
CA GLU A 109 17.04 4.10 -3.60
C GLU A 109 17.70 5.16 -2.72
N ASP A 110 18.64 4.74 -1.92
CA ASP A 110 19.57 5.59 -1.18
C ASP A 110 21.02 5.08 -1.30
N GLN A 111 21.96 5.75 -0.64
CA GLN A 111 23.39 5.38 -0.73
C GLN A 111 23.69 3.95 -0.30
N ARG A 112 22.84 3.32 0.54
CA ARG A 112 23.00 1.92 0.96
C ARG A 112 22.78 0.94 -0.18
N SER A 113 21.95 1.28 -1.15
CA SER A 113 21.63 0.47 -2.33
C SER A 113 22.28 0.97 -3.61
N ASN A 114 22.53 2.27 -3.71
CA ASN A 114 23.15 2.92 -4.85
C ASN A 114 24.14 4.01 -4.37
N PRO A 115 25.45 3.70 -4.29
CA PRO A 115 26.46 4.63 -3.75
C PRO A 115 26.66 5.93 -4.56
N TYR A 116 26.08 6.02 -5.75
CA TYR A 116 26.19 7.20 -6.61
C TYR A 116 25.11 8.26 -6.32
N LEU A 117 24.19 7.97 -5.39
CA LEU A 117 23.15 8.91 -4.95
C LEU A 117 23.70 9.81 -3.83
N GLU A 118 23.20 11.03 -3.77
CA GLU A 118 23.47 11.98 -2.68
C GLU A 118 22.57 11.71 -1.45
N LEU A 119 21.45 11.02 -1.64
CA LEU A 119 20.49 10.74 -0.58
C LEU A 119 21.00 9.62 0.33
N GLU A 120 21.36 9.96 1.56
CA GLU A 120 21.95 9.03 2.53
C GLU A 120 20.96 7.93 2.95
N HIS A 121 19.72 8.32 3.28
CA HIS A 121 18.66 7.41 3.74
C HIS A 121 17.31 7.77 3.15
N VAL A 122 16.63 6.78 2.59
CA VAL A 122 15.20 6.84 2.29
C VAL A 122 14.45 6.24 3.46
N LEU A 123 13.54 7.04 4.03
CA LEU A 123 12.56 6.55 4.99
C LEU A 123 11.26 6.26 4.25
N THR A 124 10.68 5.11 4.50
CA THR A 124 9.33 4.79 4.02
C THR A 124 8.32 5.60 4.80
N GLY A 125 7.31 6.11 4.12
CA GLY A 125 6.28 6.94 4.74
C GLY A 125 5.32 7.55 3.71
N HIS A 126 4.25 8.15 4.21
CA HIS A 126 3.23 8.85 3.42
C HIS A 126 3.32 10.36 3.60
N SER A 127 3.16 11.10 2.51
CA SER A 127 2.98 12.56 2.51
C SER A 127 2.21 13.02 1.29
N GLN A 128 1.11 13.74 1.51
CA GLN A 128 0.32 14.39 0.45
C GLN A 128 -0.05 13.44 -0.73
N GLY A 129 -0.51 12.25 -0.41
CA GLY A 129 -0.89 11.24 -1.40
C GLY A 129 0.26 10.39 -1.93
N ILE A 130 1.51 10.75 -1.61
CA ILE A 130 2.69 10.03 -2.06
C ILE A 130 3.15 9.07 -0.99
N ILE A 131 3.23 7.80 -1.34
CA ILE A 131 3.82 6.75 -0.50
C ILE A 131 5.23 6.48 -1.02
N THR A 132 6.23 6.93 -0.26
CA THR A 132 7.63 6.63 -0.51
C THR A 132 7.98 5.28 0.13
N VAL A 133 8.65 4.41 -0.62
CA VAL A 133 9.12 3.11 -0.13
C VAL A 133 10.60 2.97 -0.47
N ASN A 134 11.40 2.63 0.54
CA ASN A 134 12.79 2.27 0.31
C ASN A 134 12.86 0.95 -0.48
N ALA A 135 13.50 0.97 -1.65
CA ALA A 135 13.59 -0.20 -2.51
C ALA A 135 14.26 -1.42 -1.84
N MET A 136 15.12 -1.18 -0.84
CA MET A 136 15.73 -2.25 -0.06
C MET A 136 14.74 -3.06 0.79
N GLU A 137 13.54 -2.57 1.03
CA GLU A 137 12.49 -3.35 1.73
C GLU A 137 12.06 -4.61 0.95
N ALA A 138 12.43 -4.70 -0.33
CA ALA A 138 12.28 -5.93 -1.09
C ALA A 138 13.38 -6.98 -0.80
N ASP A 139 14.43 -6.63 -0.06
CA ASP A 139 15.50 -7.56 0.31
C ASP A 139 15.17 -8.23 1.65
N GLU A 140 15.09 -9.56 1.68
CA GLU A 140 14.77 -10.33 2.90
C GLU A 140 15.74 -10.04 4.05
N GLY A 141 17.03 -9.90 3.75
CA GLY A 141 18.06 -9.56 4.75
C GLY A 141 17.82 -8.18 5.39
N PHE A 142 17.45 -7.19 4.60
CA PHE A 142 17.13 -5.86 5.10
C PHE A 142 15.87 -5.87 5.97
N LEU A 143 14.81 -6.55 5.53
CA LEU A 143 13.58 -6.72 6.33
C LEU A 143 13.86 -7.43 7.65
N HIS A 144 14.75 -8.44 7.66
CA HIS A 144 15.10 -9.15 8.89
C HIS A 144 15.80 -8.21 9.88
N THR A 145 16.79 -7.44 9.44
CA THR A 145 17.48 -6.46 10.27
C THR A 145 16.51 -5.43 10.85
N MET A 146 15.62 -4.89 10.03
CA MET A 146 14.62 -3.91 10.47
C MET A 146 13.65 -4.51 11.50
N LYS A 147 13.23 -5.78 11.36
CA LYS A 147 12.41 -6.47 12.36
C LYS A 147 13.09 -6.55 13.71
N GLU A 148 14.37 -6.91 13.73
CA GLU A 148 15.14 -7.00 14.97
C GLU A 148 15.34 -5.64 15.64
N GLU A 149 15.70 -4.61 14.87
CA GLU A 149 15.94 -3.25 15.37
C GLU A 149 14.67 -2.60 15.91
N MET A 150 13.53 -2.81 15.25
CA MET A 150 12.25 -2.21 15.66
C MET A 150 11.45 -3.08 16.65
N GLY A 151 11.86 -4.32 16.86
CA GLY A 151 11.18 -5.27 17.73
C GLY A 151 9.80 -5.70 17.18
N GLU A 152 9.64 -5.68 15.87
CA GLU A 152 8.41 -6.07 15.16
C GLU A 152 8.49 -7.53 14.72
N SER A 153 7.59 -8.37 15.23
CA SER A 153 7.55 -9.80 14.86
C SER A 153 7.06 -10.03 13.42
N TYR A 154 6.27 -9.11 12.88
CA TYR A 154 5.67 -9.21 11.55
C TYR A 154 5.90 -7.94 10.74
N ARG A 155 6.83 -8.01 9.79
CA ARG A 155 7.11 -6.93 8.83
C ARG A 155 7.26 -7.55 7.44
N THR A 156 6.39 -7.19 6.53
CA THR A 156 6.41 -7.59 5.11
C THR A 156 6.20 -6.36 4.25
N ILE A 157 6.64 -6.40 3.00
CA ILE A 157 6.37 -5.33 2.03
C ILE A 157 4.86 -5.02 1.98
N LEU A 158 4.02 -6.05 1.86
CA LEU A 158 2.56 -5.87 1.81
C LEU A 158 2.01 -5.26 3.09
N GLY A 159 2.51 -5.68 4.26
CA GLY A 159 2.11 -5.10 5.55
C GLY A 159 2.45 -3.62 5.63
N HIS A 160 3.65 -3.24 5.21
CA HIS A 160 4.10 -1.86 5.22
C HIS A 160 3.30 -1.00 4.22
N LEU A 161 3.10 -1.48 2.99
CA LEU A 161 2.23 -0.80 2.02
C LEU A 161 0.80 -0.61 2.53
N ARG A 162 0.25 -1.56 3.30
CA ARG A 162 -1.06 -1.45 3.95
C ARG A 162 -1.06 -0.38 5.04
N HIS A 163 0.00 -0.28 5.79
CA HIS A 163 0.19 0.76 6.81
C HIS A 163 0.21 2.15 6.17
N GLU A 164 1.10 2.37 5.19
CA GLU A 164 1.26 3.66 4.53
C GLU A 164 -0.01 4.11 3.79
N VAL A 165 -0.70 3.18 3.14
CA VAL A 165 -1.99 3.52 2.52
C VAL A 165 -3.07 3.83 3.56
N GLY A 166 -2.93 3.36 4.80
CA GLY A 166 -3.78 3.76 5.92
C GLY A 166 -3.71 5.25 6.18
N HIS A 167 -2.52 5.86 6.18
CA HIS A 167 -2.34 7.30 6.28
C HIS A 167 -3.01 8.05 5.12
N TYR A 168 -2.86 7.56 3.88
CA TYR A 168 -3.55 8.13 2.72
C TYR A 168 -5.08 8.11 2.91
N TYR A 169 -5.64 6.98 3.34
CA TYR A 169 -7.09 6.88 3.56
C TYR A 169 -7.58 7.67 4.77
N TRP A 170 -6.72 7.94 5.76
CA TRP A 170 -7.07 8.90 6.80
C TRP A 170 -7.29 10.30 6.22
N ASP A 171 -6.38 10.77 5.36
CA ASP A 171 -6.50 12.07 4.71
C ASP A 171 -7.81 12.22 3.92
N ILE A 172 -8.18 11.22 3.13
CA ILE A 172 -9.33 11.34 2.23
C ILE A 172 -10.67 10.92 2.83
N LEU A 173 -10.69 10.09 3.88
CA LEU A 173 -11.93 9.59 4.49
C LEU A 173 -12.25 10.24 5.83
N ILE A 174 -11.26 10.69 6.58
CA ILE A 174 -11.41 11.15 7.97
C ILE A 174 -11.17 12.65 8.11
N HIS A 175 -10.04 13.14 7.62
CA HIS A 175 -9.49 14.48 7.93
C HIS A 175 -10.52 15.61 7.81
N THR A 176 -11.32 15.66 6.76
CA THR A 176 -12.33 16.71 6.51
C THR A 176 -13.75 16.21 6.60
N SER A 177 -13.96 15.01 7.15
CA SER A 177 -15.27 14.37 7.20
C SER A 177 -15.97 14.56 8.54
N ALA A 178 -17.27 14.24 8.57
CA ALA A 178 -18.05 14.17 9.82
C ALA A 178 -17.60 13.02 10.74
N GLN A 179 -16.64 12.18 10.32
CA GLN A 179 -16.10 11.08 11.12
C GLN A 179 -14.93 11.51 12.02
N LEU A 180 -14.41 12.74 11.88
CA LEU A 180 -13.22 13.20 12.61
C LEU A 180 -13.43 13.16 14.14
N ASP A 181 -14.60 13.57 14.63
CA ASP A 181 -14.88 13.52 16.06
C ASP A 181 -14.90 12.08 16.60
N LYS A 182 -15.48 11.16 15.81
CA LYS A 182 -15.48 9.74 16.15
C LYS A 182 -14.09 9.12 16.08
N PHE A 183 -13.26 9.55 15.14
CA PHE A 183 -11.86 9.18 15.10
C PHE A 183 -11.14 9.59 16.38
N ARG A 184 -11.32 10.84 16.85
CA ARG A 184 -10.72 11.34 18.09
C ARG A 184 -11.19 10.59 19.34
N GLU A 185 -12.46 10.17 19.35
CA GLU A 185 -13.02 9.35 20.43
C GLU A 185 -12.34 7.98 20.50
N LEU A 186 -12.02 7.36 19.36
CA LEU A 186 -11.47 6.00 19.27
C LEU A 186 -9.93 5.97 19.37
N PHE A 187 -9.25 6.87 18.67
CA PHE A 187 -7.80 6.86 18.47
C PHE A 187 -7.06 7.96 19.24
N GLY A 188 -7.78 8.98 19.70
CA GLY A 188 -7.18 10.13 20.39
C GLY A 188 -7.01 11.35 19.48
N ASP A 189 -6.36 12.39 20.03
CA ASP A 189 -6.19 13.69 19.35
C ASP A 189 -4.97 13.65 18.41
N GLU A 190 -5.23 13.62 17.12
CA GLU A 190 -4.22 13.59 16.05
C GLU A 190 -3.37 14.87 15.94
N ARG A 191 -3.80 15.96 16.59
CA ARG A 191 -3.08 17.24 16.59
C ARG A 191 -1.88 17.26 17.54
N GLN A 192 -1.63 16.19 18.26
CA GLN A 192 -0.39 16.03 19.04
C GLN A 192 0.83 16.18 18.13
N ASP A 193 1.91 16.74 18.67
CA ASP A 193 3.15 16.86 17.90
C ASP A 193 3.71 15.48 17.54
N TYR A 194 3.64 15.14 16.27
CA TYR A 194 4.04 13.84 15.73
C TYR A 194 5.53 13.56 15.98
N GLY A 195 6.40 14.56 15.76
CA GLY A 195 7.84 14.41 15.97
C GLY A 195 8.19 14.11 17.42
N GLN A 196 7.62 14.87 18.37
CA GLN A 196 7.82 14.64 19.79
C GLN A 196 7.24 13.28 20.25
N ALA A 197 6.10 12.86 19.69
CA ALA A 197 5.49 11.58 20.00
C ALA A 197 6.40 10.42 19.59
N LEU A 198 6.97 10.46 18.38
CA LEU A 198 7.93 9.45 17.90
C LEU A 198 9.26 9.50 18.67
N GLU A 199 9.80 10.68 18.95
CA GLU A 199 11.02 10.82 19.78
C GLU A 199 10.84 10.14 21.14
N LYS A 200 9.72 10.39 21.80
CA LYS A 200 9.34 9.74 23.06
C LYS A 200 9.21 8.22 22.91
N TYR A 201 8.60 7.75 21.81
CA TYR A 201 8.44 6.33 21.55
C TYR A 201 9.79 5.61 21.39
N TYR A 202 10.75 6.22 20.70
CA TYR A 202 12.08 5.64 20.50
C TYR A 202 13.05 5.89 21.68
N SER A 203 12.65 6.68 22.67
CA SER A 203 13.47 6.95 23.86
C SER A 203 13.52 5.75 24.81
N LYS A 204 14.48 5.78 25.75
CA LYS A 204 14.58 4.79 26.84
C LYS A 204 13.38 4.81 27.79
N ASP A 205 12.68 5.95 27.86
CA ASP A 205 11.50 6.16 28.72
C ASP A 205 10.18 5.81 27.98
N ARG A 206 10.26 5.00 26.94
CA ARG A 206 9.11 4.52 26.19
C ARG A 206 8.04 3.94 27.13
N PRO A 207 6.75 4.33 26.97
CA PRO A 207 5.66 3.75 27.75
C PRO A 207 5.60 2.23 27.59
N LYS A 208 5.20 1.53 28.64
CA LYS A 208 4.94 0.08 28.56
C LYS A 208 3.80 -0.19 27.59
N PHE A 209 3.97 -1.17 26.73
CA PHE A 209 2.96 -1.61 25.79
C PHE A 209 1.67 -2.05 26.50
N ARG A 210 0.53 -1.55 26.06
CA ARG A 210 -0.81 -1.88 26.57
C ARG A 210 -1.57 -2.66 25.50
N SER A 211 -1.38 -3.96 25.44
CA SER A 211 -2.00 -4.86 24.44
C SER A 211 -3.54 -4.92 24.50
N ASN A 212 -4.13 -4.40 25.56
CA ASN A 212 -5.59 -4.25 25.67
C ASN A 212 -6.15 -2.96 25.06
N LEU A 213 -5.29 -2.03 24.66
CA LEU A 213 -5.67 -0.73 24.07
C LEU A 213 -5.17 -0.56 22.64
N TYR A 214 -4.05 -1.13 22.30
CA TYR A 214 -3.38 -0.94 21.01
C TYR A 214 -3.06 -2.29 20.37
N ILE A 215 -3.20 -2.37 19.06
CA ILE A 215 -2.96 -3.59 18.29
C ILE A 215 -1.48 -3.95 18.19
N THR A 216 -0.62 -2.93 18.13
CA THR A 216 0.85 -3.07 18.16
C THR A 216 1.44 -2.08 19.15
N GLN A 217 2.73 -2.27 19.48
CA GLN A 217 3.42 -1.30 20.30
C GLN A 217 3.59 0.04 19.56
N TYR A 218 3.84 0.00 18.25
CA TYR A 218 3.99 1.18 17.41
C TYR A 218 2.69 2.00 17.33
N ALA A 219 1.54 1.37 17.29
CA ALA A 219 0.23 2.02 17.38
C ALA A 219 0.13 2.98 18.59
N SER A 220 0.80 2.66 19.71
CA SER A 220 0.78 3.52 20.90
C SER A 220 1.61 4.80 20.79
N SER A 221 2.31 5.02 19.69
CA SER A 221 3.19 6.19 19.50
C SER A 221 2.40 7.46 19.20
N HIS A 222 1.42 7.39 18.30
CA HIS A 222 0.61 8.53 17.86
C HIS A 222 -0.76 8.06 17.33
N PRO A 223 -1.86 8.83 17.41
CA PRO A 223 -3.15 8.49 16.85
C PRO A 223 -3.15 8.14 15.36
N HIS A 224 -2.32 8.80 14.55
CA HIS A 224 -2.15 8.45 13.13
C HIS A 224 -1.54 7.05 12.96
N GLU A 225 -0.60 6.66 13.83
CA GLU A 225 0.01 5.32 13.79
C GLU A 225 -0.96 4.25 14.28
N ASP A 226 -1.77 4.56 15.30
CA ASP A 226 -2.82 3.65 15.76
C ASP A 226 -3.87 3.38 14.66
N TRP A 227 -4.24 4.42 13.94
CA TRP A 227 -5.11 4.27 12.76
C TRP A 227 -4.44 3.42 11.69
N ALA A 228 -3.21 3.74 11.28
CA ALA A 228 -2.51 3.05 10.20
C ALA A 228 -2.24 1.56 10.52
N GLU A 229 -1.85 1.26 11.75
CA GLU A 229 -1.70 -0.11 12.25
C GLU A 229 -3.02 -0.87 12.27
N THR A 230 -4.08 -0.25 12.80
CA THR A 230 -5.44 -0.83 12.82
C THR A 230 -5.95 -1.07 11.39
N TRP A 231 -5.73 -0.12 10.49
CA TRP A 231 -6.07 -0.23 9.07
C TRP A 231 -5.33 -1.41 8.42
N ALA A 232 -4.02 -1.51 8.61
CA ALA A 232 -3.22 -2.59 8.04
C ALA A 232 -3.70 -3.97 8.52
N HIS A 233 -3.99 -4.11 9.81
CA HIS A 233 -4.51 -5.35 10.38
C HIS A 233 -5.91 -5.69 9.87
N TYR A 234 -6.79 -4.68 9.73
CA TYR A 234 -8.10 -4.88 9.13
C TYR A 234 -7.99 -5.44 7.69
N LEU A 235 -7.12 -4.85 6.85
CA LEU A 235 -6.90 -5.36 5.50
C LEU A 235 -6.32 -6.79 5.49
N HIS A 236 -5.46 -7.13 6.46
CA HIS A 236 -4.97 -8.51 6.62
C HIS A 236 -6.08 -9.50 6.96
N ILE A 237 -6.98 -9.12 7.86
CA ILE A 237 -8.12 -9.95 8.25
C ILE A 237 -9.05 -10.18 7.06
N VAL A 238 -9.40 -9.12 6.32
CA VAL A 238 -10.24 -9.21 5.12
C VAL A 238 -9.64 -10.16 4.10
N ASP A 239 -8.38 -9.95 3.72
CA ASP A 239 -7.66 -10.77 2.73
C ASP A 239 -7.55 -12.25 3.17
N THR A 240 -7.37 -12.50 4.47
CA THR A 240 -7.31 -13.85 5.02
C THR A 240 -8.68 -14.52 4.95
N LEU A 241 -9.75 -13.81 5.31
CA LEU A 241 -11.11 -14.35 5.27
C LEU A 241 -11.57 -14.62 3.82
N GLU A 242 -11.27 -13.73 2.88
CA GLU A 242 -11.55 -13.96 1.45
C GLU A 242 -10.82 -15.21 0.94
N THR A 243 -9.56 -15.38 1.32
CA THR A 243 -8.78 -16.57 0.98
C THR A 243 -9.41 -17.82 1.59
N ALA A 244 -9.76 -17.80 2.87
CA ALA A 244 -10.38 -18.95 3.55
C ALA A 244 -11.70 -19.35 2.88
N VAL A 245 -12.56 -18.39 2.56
CA VAL A 245 -13.84 -18.63 1.86
C VAL A 245 -13.61 -19.25 0.47
N SER A 246 -12.55 -18.85 -0.23
CA SER A 246 -12.22 -19.38 -1.56
C SER A 246 -11.78 -20.85 -1.54
N TYR A 247 -11.31 -21.33 -0.41
CA TYR A 247 -10.88 -22.74 -0.21
C TYR A 247 -11.93 -23.62 0.45
N GLY A 248 -13.08 -23.10 0.88
CA GLY A 248 -14.18 -23.84 1.54
C GLY A 248 -14.04 -23.85 3.04
#